data_4b92cc64975d64178230f188fa7180b5
#
_entry.id   4b92cc64975d64178230f188fa7180b5
#
_cell.length_a   1.000
_cell.length_b   1.000
_cell.length_c   1.000
_cell.angle_alpha   90.00
_cell.angle_beta   90.00
_cell.angle_gamma   90.00
#
_symmetry.space_group_name_H-M   'P 1'
#
loop_
_entity.id
_entity.type
_entity.pdbx_description
1 polymer ?
#
loop_
_entity_poly.entity_id
_entity_poly.type
_entity_poly.pdbx_seq_one_letter_code
_entity_poly.pdbx_strand_id
1 'polypeptide(L)'
;MGSLNETVKALQVDGVEATVENIKSGDYKVSRPFNIATKGEVSEVAQDFISYILSAEGQAVVSENGYIPLDDAPAYAGKQVSGKIVVAGSSSVTPVMEKLKEAYAALNPNAEIEIQQSDSTTGMTSAIDGICDIGMASRALKDSEIEAGLTGTTIAMDGIAIIVNPANPVESMTVEEIEQIFTGAVTTWEGFQK
;
A
#
# COMPACT_ATOMS: atom_id res chain seq x y z
N MET A 1 -5.25 -6.57 4.78
CA MET A 1 -5.40 -7.67 5.78
C MET A 1 -5.62 -7.17 7.20
N GLY A 2 -5.11 -6.04 7.59
CA GLY A 2 -5.23 -5.50 8.97
C GLY A 2 -6.64 -5.25 9.51
N SER A 3 -7.68 -5.39 8.68
CA SER A 3 -9.09 -5.23 9.07
C SER A 3 -9.84 -6.56 9.27
N LEU A 4 -9.17 -7.71 9.15
CA LEU A 4 -9.82 -9.01 9.37
C LEU A 4 -10.17 -9.20 10.85
N ASN A 5 -11.38 -9.72 11.11
CA ASN A 5 -11.88 -10.04 12.43
C ASN A 5 -12.78 -11.29 12.38
N GLU A 6 -13.22 -11.77 13.53
CA GLU A 6 -14.03 -13.00 13.66
C GLU A 6 -15.43 -12.92 13.03
N THR A 7 -15.87 -11.75 12.56
CA THR A 7 -17.19 -11.58 11.93
C THR A 7 -17.20 -11.97 10.46
N VAL A 8 -16.03 -12.22 9.87
CA VAL A 8 -15.85 -12.63 8.47
C VAL A 8 -14.92 -13.84 8.37
N LYS A 9 -15.11 -14.65 7.34
CA LYS A 9 -14.22 -15.75 6.99
C LYS A 9 -13.39 -15.36 5.77
N ALA A 10 -12.06 -15.42 5.87
CA ALA A 10 -11.17 -15.27 4.73
C ALA A 10 -11.08 -16.59 3.97
N LEU A 11 -11.20 -16.53 2.65
CA LEU A 11 -11.03 -17.69 1.77
C LEU A 11 -9.55 -17.85 1.38
N GLN A 12 -9.16 -19.10 1.17
CA GLN A 12 -7.92 -19.38 0.43
C GLN A 12 -8.10 -18.98 -1.05
N VAL A 13 -7.05 -18.52 -1.68
CA VAL A 13 -7.01 -18.26 -3.12
C VAL A 13 -6.01 -19.22 -3.76
N ASP A 14 -6.46 -20.01 -4.74
CA ASP A 14 -5.69 -21.11 -5.34
C ASP A 14 -5.15 -22.11 -4.30
N GLY A 15 -5.90 -22.31 -3.19
CA GLY A 15 -5.48 -23.17 -2.09
C GLY A 15 -4.47 -22.55 -1.13
N VAL A 16 -4.16 -21.26 -1.27
CA VAL A 16 -3.19 -20.54 -0.44
C VAL A 16 -3.89 -19.56 0.50
N GLU A 17 -3.52 -19.57 1.78
CA GLU A 17 -4.05 -18.64 2.78
C GLU A 17 -3.46 -17.23 2.62
N ALA A 18 -4.27 -16.21 2.93
CA ALA A 18 -3.87 -14.81 2.97
C ALA A 18 -3.02 -14.51 4.22
N THR A 19 -1.78 -14.97 4.24
CA THR A 19 -0.80 -14.67 5.31
C THR A 19 0.31 -13.75 4.81
N VAL A 20 1.02 -13.11 5.75
CA VAL A 20 2.16 -12.24 5.42
C VAL A 20 3.22 -13.03 4.68
N GLU A 21 3.52 -14.26 5.13
CA GLU A 21 4.51 -15.15 4.52
C GLU A 21 4.15 -15.51 3.07
N ASN A 22 2.90 -15.92 2.84
CA ASN A 22 2.44 -16.32 1.52
C ASN A 22 2.36 -15.15 0.52
N ILE A 23 2.12 -13.94 1.02
CA ILE A 23 2.15 -12.73 0.17
C ILE A 23 3.59 -12.36 -0.16
N LYS A 24 4.50 -12.41 0.82
CA LYS A 24 5.94 -12.14 0.60
C LYS A 24 6.58 -13.15 -0.35
N SER A 25 6.25 -14.44 -0.23
CA SER A 25 6.75 -15.47 -1.16
C SER A 25 6.16 -15.35 -2.57
N GLY A 26 5.02 -14.64 -2.73
CA GLY A 26 4.27 -14.55 -3.98
C GLY A 26 3.34 -15.75 -4.23
N ASP A 27 3.19 -16.65 -3.27
CA ASP A 27 2.26 -17.78 -3.37
C ASP A 27 0.81 -17.30 -3.32
N TYR A 28 0.50 -16.35 -2.41
CA TYR A 28 -0.79 -15.66 -2.40
C TYR A 28 -0.79 -14.48 -3.36
N LYS A 29 -1.54 -14.59 -4.46
CA LYS A 29 -1.45 -13.67 -5.60
C LYS A 29 -2.30 -12.41 -5.49
N VAL A 30 -3.30 -12.37 -4.59
CA VAL A 30 -4.19 -11.22 -4.46
C VAL A 30 -3.55 -10.19 -3.52
N SER A 31 -2.57 -9.50 -4.04
CA SER A 31 -1.83 -8.44 -3.35
C SER A 31 -1.49 -7.31 -4.31
N ARG A 32 -1.18 -6.16 -3.78
CA ARG A 32 -0.77 -4.98 -4.55
C ARG A 32 0.35 -4.23 -3.86
N PRO A 33 1.29 -3.65 -4.62
CA PRO A 33 2.30 -2.78 -4.04
C PRO A 33 1.69 -1.43 -3.64
N PHE A 34 2.14 -0.90 -2.52
CA PHE A 34 2.00 0.50 -2.19
C PHE A 34 3.28 1.22 -2.62
N ASN A 35 3.12 2.16 -3.52
CA ASN A 35 4.21 2.92 -4.10
C ASN A 35 4.07 4.40 -3.77
N ILE A 36 5.21 5.04 -3.59
CA ILE A 36 5.34 6.49 -3.70
C ILE A 36 6.09 6.82 -4.98
N ALA A 37 5.89 8.02 -5.50
CA ALA A 37 6.58 8.48 -6.68
C ALA A 37 7.01 9.95 -6.53
N THR A 38 8.18 10.26 -7.04
CA THR A 38 8.75 11.62 -7.07
C THR A 38 9.19 11.98 -8.47
N LYS A 39 9.29 13.27 -8.78
CA LYS A 39 9.77 13.77 -10.07
C LYS A 39 11.03 14.60 -9.89
N GLY A 40 12.13 14.15 -10.49
CA GLY A 40 13.41 14.85 -10.44
C GLY A 40 14.00 14.94 -9.03
N GLU A 41 14.64 16.07 -8.71
CA GLU A 41 15.18 16.31 -7.38
C GLU A 41 14.08 16.71 -6.39
N VAL A 42 14.11 16.14 -5.21
CA VAL A 42 13.17 16.39 -4.13
C VAL A 42 13.83 17.21 -3.03
N SER A 43 13.03 17.95 -2.25
CA SER A 43 13.53 18.73 -1.11
C SER A 43 14.17 17.84 -0.04
N GLU A 44 15.02 18.44 0.82
CA GLU A 44 15.63 17.71 1.94
C GLU A 44 14.59 17.05 2.86
N VAL A 45 13.45 17.72 3.09
CA VAL A 45 12.34 17.18 3.89
C VAL A 45 11.72 15.96 3.22
N ALA A 46 11.46 16.03 1.90
CA ALA A 46 10.91 14.90 1.16
C ALA A 46 11.90 13.71 1.14
N GLN A 47 13.18 13.98 0.92
CA GLN A 47 14.22 12.93 0.93
C GLN A 47 14.35 12.27 2.30
N ASP A 48 14.33 13.05 3.38
CA ASP A 48 14.44 12.53 4.74
C ASP A 48 13.19 11.75 5.15
N PHE A 49 11.99 12.23 4.78
CA PHE A 49 10.75 11.50 5.01
C PHE A 49 10.70 10.17 4.24
N ILE A 50 11.14 10.14 2.98
CA ILE A 50 11.28 8.89 2.20
C ILE A 50 12.28 7.95 2.89
N SER A 51 13.40 8.46 3.38
CA SER A 51 14.40 7.68 4.10
C SER A 51 13.82 7.08 5.40
N TYR A 52 12.96 7.84 6.10
CA TYR A 52 12.23 7.34 7.26
C TYR A 52 11.25 6.22 6.89
N ILE A 53 10.43 6.43 5.86
CA ILE A 53 9.48 5.40 5.39
C ILE A 53 10.19 4.08 5.09
N LEU A 54 11.35 4.14 4.44
CA LEU A 54 12.15 2.97 4.05
C LEU A 54 13.04 2.42 5.17
N SER A 55 13.06 3.05 6.34
CA SER A 55 13.87 2.60 7.47
C SER A 55 13.19 1.48 8.26
N ALA A 56 13.97 0.81 9.13
CA ALA A 56 13.45 -0.20 10.04
C ALA A 56 12.33 0.36 10.95
N GLU A 57 12.45 1.60 11.40
CA GLU A 57 11.45 2.29 12.23
C GLU A 57 10.17 2.57 11.43
N GLY A 58 10.28 3.06 10.21
CA GLY A 58 9.14 3.26 9.31
C GLY A 58 8.47 1.94 8.93
N GLN A 59 9.26 0.91 8.66
CA GLN A 59 8.73 -0.42 8.31
C GLN A 59 8.09 -1.13 9.52
N ALA A 60 8.49 -0.82 10.75
CA ALA A 60 7.78 -1.25 11.96
C ALA A 60 6.36 -0.64 12.00
N VAL A 61 6.21 0.65 11.69
CA VAL A 61 4.90 1.31 11.59
C VAL A 61 4.03 0.64 10.51
N VAL A 62 4.61 0.31 9.36
CA VAL A 62 3.90 -0.42 8.27
C VAL A 62 3.36 -1.75 8.80
N SER A 63 4.19 -2.55 9.47
CA SER A 63 3.82 -3.86 10.02
C SER A 63 2.76 -3.76 11.13
N GLU A 64 2.91 -2.84 12.06
CA GLU A 64 1.98 -2.61 13.17
C GLU A 64 0.57 -2.21 12.71
N ASN A 65 0.47 -1.62 11.51
CA ASN A 65 -0.81 -1.25 10.90
C ASN A 65 -1.36 -2.31 9.93
N GLY A 66 -0.82 -3.54 9.96
CA GLY A 66 -1.36 -4.70 9.24
C GLY A 66 -1.00 -4.75 7.76
N TYR A 67 -0.03 -3.96 7.32
CA TYR A 67 0.56 -4.04 5.99
C TYR A 67 1.84 -4.87 6.02
N ILE A 68 2.31 -5.27 4.86
CA ILE A 68 3.47 -6.14 4.73
C ILE A 68 4.70 -5.28 4.51
N PRO A 69 5.66 -5.25 5.47
CA PRO A 69 6.84 -4.43 5.38
C PRO A 69 7.85 -4.98 4.37
N LEU A 70 8.74 -4.09 3.93
CA LEU A 70 9.94 -4.44 3.19
C LEU A 70 10.93 -5.18 4.11
N ASP A 71 11.70 -6.09 3.54
CA ASP A 71 12.79 -6.77 4.24
C ASP A 71 14.07 -5.92 4.24
N ASP A 72 14.97 -6.21 5.17
CA ASP A 72 16.31 -5.63 5.27
C ASP A 72 16.38 -4.10 5.30
N ALA A 73 15.36 -3.45 5.89
CA ALA A 73 15.30 -2.01 6.02
C ALA A 73 16.42 -1.47 6.95
N PRO A 74 17.19 -0.45 6.54
CA PRO A 74 18.23 0.14 7.37
C PRO A 74 17.66 0.93 8.55
N ALA A 75 18.43 1.15 9.59
CA ALA A 75 18.04 2.06 10.66
C ALA A 75 17.90 3.51 10.14
N TYR A 76 16.94 4.25 10.69
CA TYR A 76 16.75 5.65 10.34
C TYR A 76 17.88 6.53 10.89
N ALA A 77 18.55 7.24 10.01
CA ALA A 77 19.71 8.08 10.36
C ALA A 77 19.37 9.57 10.62
N GLY A 78 18.13 9.98 10.49
CA GLY A 78 17.53 11.29 10.70
C GLY A 78 18.42 12.54 10.64
N LYS A 79 18.00 13.59 9.93
CA LYS A 79 18.82 14.81 9.75
C LYS A 79 18.30 16.06 10.47
N GLN A 80 17.18 15.98 11.22
CA GLN A 80 16.53 17.15 11.84
C GLN A 80 16.22 18.25 10.81
N VAL A 81 15.51 17.87 9.75
CA VAL A 81 15.10 18.77 8.67
C VAL A 81 13.93 19.65 9.07
N SER A 82 13.74 20.76 8.35
CA SER A 82 12.62 21.69 8.53
C SER A 82 12.02 22.10 7.19
N GLY A 83 10.72 22.30 7.17
CA GLY A 83 9.98 22.70 5.98
C GLY A 83 8.69 21.93 5.82
N LYS A 84 8.00 22.16 4.70
CA LYS A 84 6.70 21.56 4.41
C LYS A 84 6.76 20.82 3.07
N ILE A 85 6.12 19.64 3.03
CA ILE A 85 5.89 18.90 1.79
C ILE A 85 4.42 18.46 1.70
N VAL A 86 3.97 18.23 0.48
CA VAL A 86 2.65 17.71 0.16
C VAL A 86 2.80 16.29 -0.39
N VAL A 87 2.07 15.36 0.21
CA VAL A 87 1.97 13.97 -0.22
C VAL A 87 0.54 13.74 -0.70
N ALA A 88 0.33 13.34 -1.96
CA ALA A 88 -1.00 13.26 -2.53
C ALA A 88 -1.24 11.93 -3.24
N GLY A 89 -2.48 11.42 -3.20
CA GLY A 89 -2.89 10.28 -4.01
C GLY A 89 -3.74 9.24 -3.31
N SER A 90 -3.45 8.00 -3.57
CA SER A 90 -4.26 6.81 -3.26
C SER A 90 -4.88 6.79 -1.86
N SER A 91 -6.21 6.73 -1.81
CA SER A 91 -6.99 6.53 -0.57
C SER A 91 -6.63 5.25 0.18
N SER A 92 -6.17 4.22 -0.53
CA SER A 92 -5.73 2.96 0.08
C SER A 92 -4.37 3.07 0.79
N VAL A 93 -3.50 3.96 0.32
CA VAL A 93 -2.18 4.22 0.94
C VAL A 93 -2.30 5.23 2.08
N THR A 94 -3.27 6.14 2.02
CA THR A 94 -3.45 7.22 2.99
C THR A 94 -3.43 6.74 4.46
N PRO A 95 -4.12 5.66 4.89
CA PRO A 95 -4.10 5.25 6.30
C PRO A 95 -2.70 4.93 6.85
N VAL A 96 -1.88 4.21 6.10
CA VAL A 96 -0.50 3.91 6.53
C VAL A 96 0.38 5.15 6.43
N MET A 97 0.18 6.01 5.44
CA MET A 97 0.94 7.24 5.28
C MET A 97 0.69 8.23 6.45
N GLU A 98 -0.56 8.32 6.95
CA GLU A 98 -0.87 9.12 8.14
C GLU A 98 -0.13 8.58 9.38
N LYS A 99 -0.02 7.26 9.56
CA LYS A 99 0.74 6.67 10.66
C LYS A 99 2.24 6.90 10.54
N LEU A 100 2.78 6.80 9.34
CA LEU A 100 4.18 7.13 9.06
C LEU A 100 4.47 8.62 9.33
N LYS A 101 3.58 9.51 8.90
CA LYS A 101 3.66 10.94 9.20
C LYS A 101 3.63 11.22 10.71
N GLU A 102 2.68 10.64 11.46
CA GLU A 102 2.59 10.81 12.91
C GLU A 102 3.89 10.41 13.61
N ALA A 103 4.43 9.24 13.28
CA ALA A 103 5.66 8.74 13.88
C ALA A 103 6.88 9.57 13.45
N TYR A 104 6.95 9.99 12.19
CA TYR A 104 8.02 10.86 11.69
C TYR A 104 8.01 12.23 12.36
N ALA A 105 6.85 12.85 12.57
CA ALA A 105 6.71 14.16 13.20
C ALA A 105 7.22 14.16 14.65
N ALA A 106 7.11 13.04 15.37
CA ALA A 106 7.67 12.91 16.71
C ALA A 106 9.21 13.01 16.73
N LEU A 107 9.87 12.61 15.64
CA LEU A 107 11.32 12.67 15.47
C LEU A 107 11.77 13.99 14.83
N ASN A 108 10.94 14.60 14.01
CA ASN A 108 11.23 15.80 13.20
C ASN A 108 10.13 16.86 13.39
N PRO A 109 10.07 17.52 14.54
CA PRO A 109 8.96 18.44 14.88
C PRO A 109 8.91 19.70 14.02
N ASN A 110 9.96 20.01 13.25
CA ASN A 110 10.04 21.16 12.35
C ASN A 110 9.71 20.80 10.89
N ALA A 111 9.42 19.53 10.60
CA ALA A 111 8.97 19.07 9.31
C ALA A 111 7.45 18.92 9.30
N GLU A 112 6.79 19.56 8.33
CA GLU A 112 5.33 19.48 8.15
C GLU A 112 5.02 18.61 6.92
N ILE A 113 4.27 17.54 7.12
CA ILE A 113 3.80 16.66 6.05
C ILE A 113 2.29 16.88 5.90
N GLU A 114 1.87 17.40 4.76
CA GLU A 114 0.45 17.51 4.41
C GLU A 114 0.05 16.32 3.53
N ILE A 115 -1.02 15.61 3.87
CA ILE A 115 -1.51 14.48 3.10
C ILE A 115 -2.85 14.85 2.44
N GLN A 116 -2.93 14.67 1.13
CA GLN A 116 -4.11 14.95 0.30
C GLN A 116 -4.60 13.66 -0.34
N GLN A 117 -5.71 13.13 0.20
CA GLN A 117 -6.30 11.89 -0.28
C GLN A 117 -7.04 12.09 -1.60
N SER A 118 -6.76 11.20 -2.56
CA SER A 118 -7.47 11.08 -3.83
C SER A 118 -7.41 9.63 -4.35
N ASP A 119 -7.25 9.43 -5.64
CA ASP A 119 -6.94 8.14 -6.26
C ASP A 119 -5.47 8.08 -6.75
N SER A 120 -5.02 6.86 -7.12
CA SER A 120 -3.64 6.65 -7.57
C SER A 120 -3.29 7.44 -8.82
N THR A 121 -4.20 7.58 -9.78
CA THR A 121 -3.93 8.30 -11.04
C THR A 121 -3.82 9.80 -10.79
N THR A 122 -4.71 10.36 -9.98
CA THR A 122 -4.64 11.77 -9.56
C THR A 122 -3.35 12.07 -8.78
N GLY A 123 -2.93 11.17 -7.88
CA GLY A 123 -1.66 11.31 -7.16
C GLY A 123 -0.44 11.34 -8.08
N MET A 124 -0.40 10.43 -9.06
CA MET A 124 0.70 10.40 -10.04
C MET A 124 0.70 11.65 -10.92
N THR A 125 -0.47 12.09 -11.41
CA THR A 125 -0.60 13.33 -12.19
C THR A 125 -0.14 14.55 -11.37
N SER A 126 -0.55 14.65 -10.10
CA SER A 126 -0.11 15.74 -9.22
C SER A 126 1.41 15.79 -9.03
N ALA A 127 2.06 14.62 -8.93
CA ALA A 127 3.52 14.56 -8.86
C ALA A 127 4.18 14.94 -10.19
N ILE A 128 3.62 14.53 -11.34
CA ILE A 128 4.09 14.93 -12.68
C ILE A 128 4.02 16.46 -12.84
N ASP A 129 2.92 17.06 -12.41
CA ASP A 129 2.65 18.51 -12.57
C ASP A 129 3.32 19.37 -11.49
N GLY A 130 3.99 18.75 -10.50
CA GLY A 130 4.63 19.44 -9.39
C GLY A 130 3.65 20.08 -8.39
N ILE A 131 2.41 19.58 -8.34
CA ILE A 131 1.37 20.00 -7.38
C ILE A 131 1.64 19.38 -6.01
N CYS A 132 2.23 18.19 -5.96
CA CYS A 132 2.72 17.55 -4.73
C CYS A 132 4.18 17.15 -4.88
N ASP A 133 4.86 16.98 -3.74
CA ASP A 133 6.25 16.54 -3.66
C ASP A 133 6.38 15.04 -3.83
N ILE A 134 5.40 14.29 -3.30
CA ILE A 134 5.34 12.82 -3.31
C ILE A 134 3.94 12.39 -3.73
N GLY A 135 3.84 11.63 -4.81
CA GLY A 135 2.61 10.95 -5.22
C GLY A 135 2.46 9.59 -4.54
N MET A 136 1.22 9.15 -4.27
CA MET A 136 0.91 7.82 -3.71
C MET A 136 0.09 6.99 -4.68
N ALA A 137 0.46 5.73 -4.88
CA ALA A 137 -0.31 4.77 -5.67
C ALA A 137 -0.39 3.40 -5.00
N SER A 138 -1.56 2.76 -5.07
CA SER A 138 -1.77 1.37 -4.64
C SER A 138 -1.68 0.39 -5.82
N ARG A 139 -0.76 0.63 -6.72
CA ARG A 139 -0.42 -0.16 -7.90
C ARG A 139 0.99 0.18 -8.39
N ALA A 140 1.53 -0.61 -9.27
CA ALA A 140 2.73 -0.22 -10.01
C ALA A 140 2.50 1.05 -10.83
N LEU A 141 3.55 1.81 -11.07
CA LEU A 141 3.51 2.95 -11.98
C LEU A 141 3.26 2.44 -13.41
N LYS A 142 2.50 3.22 -14.17
CA LYS A 142 2.31 2.98 -15.60
C LYS A 142 3.54 3.44 -16.38
N ASP A 143 3.79 2.83 -17.54
CA ASP A 143 4.89 3.23 -18.43
C ASP A 143 4.83 4.72 -18.76
N SER A 144 3.64 5.26 -19.02
CA SER A 144 3.43 6.69 -19.30
C SER A 144 3.78 7.60 -18.12
N GLU A 145 3.66 7.12 -16.89
CA GLU A 145 4.03 7.87 -15.67
C GLU A 145 5.56 7.87 -15.50
N ILE A 146 6.22 6.76 -15.80
CA ILE A 146 7.67 6.64 -15.81
C ILE A 146 8.28 7.50 -16.94
N GLU A 147 7.71 7.45 -18.14
CA GLU A 147 8.12 8.28 -19.29
C GLU A 147 7.93 9.79 -19.01
N ALA A 148 6.93 10.17 -18.19
CA ALA A 148 6.74 11.53 -17.73
C ALA A 148 7.75 11.98 -16.65
N GLY A 149 8.68 11.10 -16.27
CA GLY A 149 9.81 11.39 -15.37
C GLY A 149 9.57 11.04 -13.92
N LEU A 150 8.54 10.24 -13.58
CA LEU A 150 8.35 9.74 -12.23
C LEU A 150 9.32 8.59 -11.91
N THR A 151 9.89 8.66 -10.72
CA THR A 151 10.62 7.55 -10.09
C THR A 151 9.74 6.95 -9.00
N GLY A 152 9.38 5.68 -9.16
CA GLY A 152 8.56 4.93 -8.21
C GLY A 152 9.41 4.19 -7.18
N THR A 153 8.94 4.17 -5.94
CA THR A 153 9.54 3.42 -4.83
C THR A 153 8.45 2.65 -4.10
N THR A 154 8.59 1.33 -4.00
CA THR A 154 7.68 0.50 -3.19
C THR A 154 7.96 0.74 -1.72
N ILE A 155 6.91 0.98 -0.92
CA ILE A 155 7.01 1.24 0.51
C ILE A 155 6.39 0.14 1.38
N ALA A 156 5.49 -0.65 0.82
CA ALA A 156 4.82 -1.75 1.48
C ALA A 156 4.10 -2.63 0.44
N MET A 157 3.66 -3.83 0.88
CA MET A 157 2.67 -4.62 0.14
C MET A 157 1.36 -4.66 0.93
N ASP A 158 0.23 -4.62 0.22
CA ASP A 158 -1.10 -4.77 0.79
C ASP A 158 -1.72 -6.08 0.29
N GLY A 159 -1.96 -7.00 1.21
CA GLY A 159 -2.66 -8.25 0.92
C GLY A 159 -4.17 -8.05 0.98
N ILE A 160 -4.87 -8.46 -0.06
CA ILE A 160 -6.31 -8.35 -0.18
C ILE A 160 -6.93 -9.72 0.12
N ALA A 161 -7.58 -9.86 1.28
CA ALA A 161 -8.29 -11.07 1.61
C ALA A 161 -9.67 -11.09 0.94
N ILE A 162 -10.03 -12.22 0.36
CA ILE A 162 -11.37 -12.49 -0.12
C ILE A 162 -12.19 -12.97 1.08
N ILE A 163 -13.20 -12.22 1.46
CA ILE A 163 -13.99 -12.49 2.66
C ILE A 163 -15.42 -12.88 2.32
N VAL A 164 -15.96 -13.78 3.11
CA VAL A 164 -17.36 -14.22 3.05
C VAL A 164 -17.97 -14.27 4.45
N ASN A 165 -19.29 -14.46 4.52
CA ASN A 165 -19.96 -14.75 5.78
C ASN A 165 -19.38 -16.04 6.39
N PRO A 166 -19.14 -16.13 7.71
CA PRO A 166 -18.62 -17.33 8.36
C PRO A 166 -19.43 -18.61 8.10
N ALA A 167 -20.73 -18.47 7.87
CA ALA A 167 -21.62 -19.60 7.54
C ALA A 167 -21.54 -20.04 6.07
N ASN A 168 -20.80 -19.34 5.21
CA ASN A 168 -20.61 -19.75 3.82
C ASN A 168 -19.77 -21.04 3.78
N PRO A 169 -20.20 -22.13 3.09
CA PRO A 169 -19.47 -23.40 3.06
C PRO A 169 -18.20 -23.38 2.20
N VAL A 170 -17.99 -22.35 1.37
CA VAL A 170 -16.79 -22.24 0.53
C VAL A 170 -15.56 -21.95 1.38
N GLU A 171 -14.48 -22.68 1.16
CA GLU A 171 -13.20 -22.54 1.88
C GLU A 171 -12.10 -21.97 0.98
N SER A 172 -12.16 -22.24 -0.33
CA SER A 172 -11.16 -21.80 -1.30
C SER A 172 -11.82 -21.45 -2.63
N MET A 173 -11.21 -20.49 -3.33
CA MET A 173 -11.60 -20.11 -4.70
C MET A 173 -10.35 -19.87 -5.54
N THR A 174 -10.45 -20.12 -6.84
CA THR A 174 -9.39 -19.71 -7.78
C THR A 174 -9.51 -18.22 -8.12
N VAL A 175 -8.45 -17.64 -8.66
CA VAL A 175 -8.48 -16.23 -9.14
C VAL A 175 -9.55 -16.07 -10.22
N GLU A 176 -9.71 -17.04 -11.12
CA GLU A 176 -10.73 -17.02 -12.17
C GLU A 176 -12.15 -17.07 -11.60
N GLU A 177 -12.40 -17.89 -10.58
CA GLU A 177 -13.71 -17.97 -9.92
C GLU A 177 -14.04 -16.64 -9.22
N ILE A 178 -13.07 -15.99 -8.59
CA ILE A 178 -13.22 -14.68 -7.99
C ILE A 178 -13.55 -13.63 -9.06
N GLU A 179 -12.83 -13.63 -10.17
CA GLU A 179 -13.10 -12.72 -11.31
C GLU A 179 -14.52 -12.90 -11.84
N GLN A 180 -15.01 -14.14 -12.00
CA GLN A 180 -16.36 -14.42 -12.47
C GLN A 180 -17.45 -13.86 -11.55
N ILE A 181 -17.22 -13.86 -10.23
CA ILE A 181 -18.14 -13.26 -9.26
C ILE A 181 -18.13 -11.74 -9.39
N PHE A 182 -16.95 -11.12 -9.37
CA PHE A 182 -16.83 -9.66 -9.40
C PHE A 182 -17.24 -9.04 -10.73
N THR A 183 -17.15 -9.78 -11.83
CA THR A 183 -17.66 -9.36 -13.15
C THR A 183 -19.15 -9.68 -13.37
N GLY A 184 -19.79 -10.42 -12.45
CA GLY A 184 -21.19 -10.82 -12.54
C GLY A 184 -21.45 -11.98 -13.53
N ALA A 185 -20.40 -12.66 -13.98
CA ALA A 185 -20.54 -13.87 -14.83
C ALA A 185 -21.17 -15.03 -14.04
N VAL A 186 -20.93 -15.09 -12.73
CA VAL A 186 -21.54 -16.04 -11.79
C VAL A 186 -22.19 -15.26 -10.66
N THR A 187 -23.46 -15.57 -10.36
CA THR A 187 -24.28 -14.85 -9.37
C THR A 187 -24.77 -15.72 -8.23
N THR A 188 -24.40 -17.01 -8.18
CA THR A 188 -24.81 -17.95 -7.14
C THR A 188 -23.61 -18.75 -6.63
N TRP A 189 -23.71 -19.26 -5.39
CA TRP A 189 -22.66 -20.05 -4.75
C TRP A 189 -22.68 -21.56 -5.12
N GLU A 190 -23.71 -22.02 -5.84
CA GLU A 190 -23.94 -23.46 -6.10
C GLU A 190 -22.79 -24.14 -6.88
N GLY A 191 -22.05 -23.40 -7.69
CA GLY A 191 -20.92 -23.92 -8.48
C GLY A 191 -19.60 -24.04 -7.71
N PHE A 192 -19.50 -23.46 -6.50
CA PHE A 192 -18.23 -23.34 -5.75
C PHE A 192 -18.15 -24.22 -4.50
N GLN A 193 -19.18 -25.02 -4.23
CA GLN A 193 -19.17 -26.01 -3.14
C GLN A 193 -18.44 -27.26 -3.64
N LYS A 194 -17.16 -27.37 -3.33
CA LYS A 194 -16.33 -28.54 -3.63
C LYS A 194 -15.97 -29.28 -2.35
#